data_d8ca0eb7d0cbf65d8b1ff960f18dcb0d
#
_entry.id   d8ca0eb7d0cbf65d8b1ff960f18dcb0d
#
_cell.length_a   1.000
_cell.length_b   1.000
_cell.length_c   1.000
_cell.angle_alpha   90.00
_cell.angle_beta   90.00
_cell.angle_gamma   90.00
#
_symmetry.space_group_name_H-M   'P 1'
#
loop_
_entity.id
_entity.type
_entity.pdbx_description
1 polymer ?
#
loop_
_entity_poly.entity_id
_entity_poly.type
_entity_poly.pdbx_seq_one_letter_code
_entity_poly.pdbx_strand_id
1 'polypeptide(L)'
;MPEVRFKPRYAISSVRNPDPAWLCDLILDPFRPRREFGEAALVLSDSGRTIDMILIADRTLGYYLKYDAGGEEWLSLGDASRLSEVVCPDDWQASAGLFVPPEQAWLAIREFCQTGTRSHAIRWISPVELPEDGNW
;
A
#
# COMPACT_ATOMS: atom_id res chain seq x y z
N MET A 1 8.52 19.67 -9.86
CA MET A 1 7.42 18.75 -10.20
C MET A 1 7.58 17.44 -9.46
N PRO A 2 6.56 16.96 -8.76
CA PRO A 2 6.65 15.66 -8.12
C PRO A 2 6.73 14.54 -9.17
N GLU A 3 7.52 13.53 -8.85
CA GLU A 3 7.65 12.33 -9.67
C GLU A 3 7.23 11.13 -8.85
N VAL A 4 6.38 10.27 -9.43
CA VAL A 4 5.95 9.02 -8.80
C VAL A 4 6.55 7.86 -9.57
N ARG A 5 7.10 6.88 -8.85
CA ARG A 5 7.55 5.62 -9.43
C ARG A 5 6.77 4.48 -8.81
N PHE A 6 6.27 3.59 -9.65
CA PHE A 6 5.61 2.35 -9.24
C PHE A 6 6.52 1.19 -9.58
N LYS A 7 6.90 0.38 -8.56
CA LYS A 7 7.81 -0.74 -8.74
C LYS A 7 7.25 -2.00 -8.08
N PRO A 8 6.78 -2.99 -8.85
CA PRO A 8 6.49 -4.31 -8.30
C PRO A 8 7.76 -4.96 -7.74
N ARG A 9 7.62 -5.73 -6.66
CA ARG A 9 8.75 -6.33 -5.94
C ARG A 9 9.73 -7.09 -6.85
N TYR A 10 9.20 -7.87 -7.78
CA TYR A 10 10.02 -8.73 -8.63
C TYR A 10 10.31 -8.13 -9.99
N ALA A 11 9.95 -6.87 -10.24
CA ALA A 11 10.21 -6.21 -11.51
C ALA A 11 11.65 -5.71 -11.59
N ILE A 12 12.23 -5.79 -12.78
CA ILE A 12 13.58 -5.27 -13.05
C ILE A 12 13.57 -3.75 -13.04
N SER A 13 12.47 -3.13 -13.51
CA SER A 13 12.38 -1.68 -13.65
C SER A 13 11.08 -1.15 -13.05
N SER A 14 11.08 0.14 -12.73
CA SER A 14 9.91 0.85 -12.24
C SER A 14 9.19 1.56 -13.39
N VAL A 15 7.90 1.87 -13.17
CA VAL A 15 7.10 2.70 -14.08
C VAL A 15 7.08 4.11 -13.52
N ARG A 16 7.58 5.05 -14.30
CA ARG A 16 7.65 6.47 -13.93
C ARG A 16 6.33 7.16 -14.27
N ASN A 17 5.78 7.88 -13.30
CA ASN A 17 4.53 8.62 -13.45
C ASN A 17 3.44 7.77 -14.11
N PRO A 18 3.04 6.65 -13.49
CA PRO A 18 2.09 5.73 -14.12
C PRO A 18 0.78 6.42 -14.46
N ASP A 19 0.22 6.07 -15.61
CA ASP A 19 -1.09 6.56 -16.00
C ASP A 19 -2.14 6.14 -14.97
N PRO A 20 -2.97 7.06 -14.46
CA PRO A 20 -3.94 6.72 -13.42
C PRO A 20 -4.91 5.61 -13.81
N ALA A 21 -5.38 5.57 -15.07
CA ALA A 21 -6.29 4.52 -15.51
C ALA A 21 -5.61 3.15 -15.54
N TRP A 22 -4.36 3.10 -15.99
CA TRP A 22 -3.57 1.87 -15.98
C TRP A 22 -3.32 1.38 -14.55
N LEU A 23 -2.94 2.30 -13.65
CA LEU A 23 -2.66 1.95 -12.26
C LEU A 23 -3.94 1.48 -11.56
N CYS A 24 -5.06 2.16 -11.78
CA CYS A 24 -6.36 1.76 -11.23
C CYS A 24 -6.72 0.34 -11.63
N ASP A 25 -6.58 0.02 -12.91
CA ASP A 25 -6.89 -1.32 -13.43
C ASP A 25 -6.02 -2.38 -12.76
N LEU A 26 -4.74 -2.09 -12.57
CA LEU A 26 -3.82 -3.01 -11.90
C LEU A 26 -4.15 -3.19 -10.42
N ILE A 27 -4.44 -2.11 -9.71
CA ILE A 27 -4.75 -2.15 -8.27
C ILE A 27 -6.05 -2.90 -8.01
N LEU A 28 -7.05 -2.75 -8.86
CA LEU A 28 -8.33 -3.44 -8.68
C LEU A 28 -8.25 -4.93 -9.02
N ASP A 29 -7.23 -5.36 -9.77
CA ASP A 29 -7.05 -6.77 -10.13
C ASP A 29 -5.54 -7.12 -10.14
N PRO A 30 -4.89 -7.17 -8.96
CA PRO A 30 -3.44 -7.35 -8.87
C PRO A 30 -2.95 -8.76 -9.20
N PHE A 31 -3.86 -9.75 -9.24
CA PHE A 31 -3.51 -11.15 -9.48
C PHE A 31 -3.90 -11.63 -10.87
N ARG A 32 -4.17 -10.71 -11.80
CA ARG A 32 -4.42 -11.05 -13.19
C ARG A 32 -3.19 -11.75 -13.79
N PRO A 33 -3.36 -12.83 -14.56
CA PRO A 33 -2.22 -13.52 -15.18
C PRO A 33 -1.30 -12.56 -15.94
N ARG A 34 0.01 -12.76 -15.78
CA ARG A 34 1.08 -11.94 -16.38
C ARG A 34 1.18 -10.52 -15.81
N ARG A 35 0.33 -10.15 -14.84
CA ARG A 35 0.36 -8.83 -14.18
C ARG A 35 0.36 -8.95 -12.67
N GLU A 36 0.53 -10.15 -12.15
CA GLU A 36 0.54 -10.40 -10.71
C GLU A 36 1.74 -9.74 -10.05
N PHE A 37 1.53 -9.02 -8.96
CA PHE A 37 2.63 -8.39 -8.26
C PHE A 37 2.73 -8.74 -6.76
N GLY A 38 1.69 -9.11 -6.04
CA GLY A 38 1.75 -9.42 -4.61
C GLY A 38 2.19 -8.25 -3.74
N GLU A 39 3.38 -7.71 -3.99
CA GLU A 39 3.93 -6.55 -3.29
C GLU A 39 4.49 -5.55 -4.29
N ALA A 40 4.29 -4.26 -4.01
CA ALA A 40 4.82 -3.17 -4.84
C ALA A 40 5.14 -1.96 -3.97
N ALA A 41 5.97 -1.07 -4.49
CA ALA A 41 6.28 0.20 -3.85
C ALA A 41 5.90 1.37 -4.76
N LEU A 42 5.32 2.41 -4.16
CA LEU A 42 5.16 3.72 -4.78
C LEU A 42 6.12 4.67 -4.09
N VAL A 43 6.91 5.39 -4.87
CA VAL A 43 7.86 6.37 -4.34
C VAL A 43 7.53 7.71 -4.98
N LEU A 44 7.19 8.69 -4.16
CA LEU A 44 6.96 10.06 -4.61
C LEU A 44 8.16 10.91 -4.23
N SER A 45 8.78 11.56 -5.22
CA SER A 45 9.91 12.46 -5.03
C SER A 45 9.50 13.87 -5.43
N ASP A 46 9.72 14.83 -4.53
CA ASP A 46 9.38 16.24 -4.76
C ASP A 46 10.31 17.13 -3.96
N SER A 47 11.03 18.02 -4.66
CA SER A 47 11.89 19.05 -4.04
C SER A 47 12.89 18.48 -3.03
N GLY A 48 13.52 17.35 -3.36
CA GLY A 48 14.49 16.67 -2.49
C GLY A 48 13.86 15.84 -1.38
N ARG A 49 12.55 15.79 -1.31
CA ARG A 49 11.79 14.99 -0.34
C ARG A 49 11.31 13.70 -0.99
N THR A 50 11.39 12.60 -0.26
CA THR A 50 10.92 11.29 -0.74
C THR A 50 9.92 10.71 0.25
N ILE A 51 8.79 10.27 -0.27
CA ILE A 51 7.72 9.64 0.51
C ILE A 51 7.41 8.31 -0.13
N ASP A 52 7.33 7.25 0.68
CA ASP A 52 7.10 5.90 0.21
C ASP A 52 5.74 5.37 0.63
N MET A 53 5.14 4.54 -0.22
CA MET A 53 3.99 3.73 0.15
C MET A 53 4.22 2.31 -0.36
N ILE A 54 4.24 1.35 0.56
CA ILE A 54 4.34 -0.07 0.22
C ILE A 54 2.94 -0.65 0.16
N LEU A 55 2.69 -1.44 -0.88
CA LEU A 55 1.41 -2.09 -1.13
C LEU A 55 1.61 -3.60 -1.07
N ILE A 56 0.84 -4.27 -0.22
CA ILE A 56 0.84 -5.73 -0.13
C ILE A 56 -0.57 -6.20 -0.45
N ALA A 57 -0.70 -6.99 -1.50
CA ALA A 57 -1.99 -7.49 -1.96
C ALA A 57 -2.26 -8.90 -1.46
N ASP A 58 -3.48 -9.14 -0.98
CA ASP A 58 -3.97 -10.46 -0.61
C ASP A 58 -5.23 -10.76 -1.39
N ARG A 59 -5.38 -12.00 -1.87
CA ARG A 59 -6.51 -12.39 -2.73
C ARG A 59 -7.86 -12.26 -2.04
N THR A 60 -7.89 -12.39 -0.71
CA THR A 60 -9.13 -12.38 0.07
C THR A 60 -9.35 -11.06 0.80
N LEU A 61 -8.29 -10.48 1.34
CA LEU A 61 -8.40 -9.35 2.28
C LEU A 61 -8.27 -7.99 1.62
N GLY A 62 -7.70 -7.92 0.41
CA GLY A 62 -7.45 -6.66 -0.29
C GLY A 62 -6.01 -6.19 -0.12
N TYR A 63 -5.82 -4.99 0.41
CA TYR A 63 -4.49 -4.37 0.49
C TYR A 63 -4.11 -3.93 1.88
N TYR A 64 -2.85 -4.20 2.24
CA TYR A 64 -2.16 -3.56 3.35
C TYR A 64 -1.27 -2.46 2.74
N LEU A 65 -1.46 -1.23 3.20
CA LEU A 65 -0.71 -0.06 2.74
C LEU A 65 0.16 0.46 3.90
N LYS A 66 1.44 0.65 3.63
CA LYS A 66 2.38 1.22 4.60
C LYS A 66 2.92 2.53 4.06
N TYR A 67 2.56 3.63 4.71
CA TYR A 67 3.00 4.98 4.37
C TYR A 67 4.22 5.34 5.20
N ASP A 68 5.26 5.87 4.57
CA ASP A 68 6.49 6.31 5.26
C ASP A 68 6.94 7.65 4.69
N ALA A 69 6.85 8.69 5.51
CA ALA A 69 7.30 10.04 5.18
C ALA A 69 8.44 10.42 6.12
N GLY A 70 9.68 10.09 5.71
CA GLY A 70 10.86 10.46 6.48
C GLY A 70 10.93 9.84 7.87
N GLY A 71 10.50 8.59 8.01
CA GLY A 71 10.47 7.89 9.30
C GLY A 71 9.14 7.97 10.04
N GLU A 72 8.22 8.82 9.58
CA GLU A 72 6.86 8.85 10.11
C GLU A 72 6.05 7.77 9.39
N GLU A 73 5.81 6.65 10.08
CA GLU A 73 5.14 5.49 9.51
C GLU A 73 3.68 5.42 9.93
N TRP A 74 2.82 5.08 8.96
CA TRP A 74 1.40 4.83 9.17
C TRP A 74 0.96 3.60 8.38
N LEU A 75 0.11 2.77 8.99
CA LEU A 75 -0.40 1.56 8.37
C LEU A 75 -1.88 1.72 8.12
N SER A 76 -2.37 1.18 7.01
CA SER A 76 -3.82 1.14 6.74
C SER A 76 -4.53 0.35 7.82
N LEU A 77 -5.72 0.81 8.23
CA LEU A 77 -6.53 0.12 9.23
C LEU A 77 -7.89 -0.23 8.63
N GLY A 78 -8.15 -1.52 8.49
CA GLY A 78 -9.41 -2.04 8.01
C GLY A 78 -10.33 -2.42 9.16
N ASP A 79 -10.02 -3.51 9.85
CA ASP A 79 -10.82 -4.05 10.95
C ASP A 79 -9.97 -4.21 12.21
N ALA A 80 -10.15 -3.29 13.15
CA ALA A 80 -9.35 -3.28 14.38
C ALA A 80 -9.56 -4.55 15.22
N SER A 81 -10.69 -5.23 15.09
CA SER A 81 -10.95 -6.46 15.83
C SER A 81 -10.12 -7.65 15.34
N ARG A 82 -9.47 -7.53 14.18
CA ARG A 82 -8.67 -8.59 13.58
C ARG A 82 -7.16 -8.33 13.61
N LEU A 83 -6.71 -7.33 14.39
CA LEU A 83 -5.28 -6.98 14.43
C LEU A 83 -4.41 -8.10 14.98
N SER A 84 -4.92 -8.96 15.83
CA SER A 84 -4.18 -10.11 16.38
C SER A 84 -4.23 -11.34 15.46
N GLU A 85 -4.99 -11.30 14.37
CA GLU A 85 -5.11 -12.40 13.42
C GLU A 85 -3.99 -12.28 12.38
N VAL A 86 -3.07 -13.24 12.36
CA VAL A 86 -1.93 -13.23 11.46
C VAL A 86 -2.27 -13.92 10.16
N VAL A 87 -1.95 -13.26 9.05
CA VAL A 87 -2.08 -13.81 7.70
C VAL A 87 -0.74 -13.71 7.00
N CYS A 88 -0.59 -14.46 5.91
CA CYS A 88 0.69 -14.55 5.20
C CYS A 88 0.46 -14.38 3.69
N PRO A 89 0.18 -13.14 3.24
CA PRO A 89 0.13 -12.86 1.81
C PRO A 89 1.56 -12.86 1.27
N ASP A 90 1.78 -13.51 0.14
CA ASP A 90 3.13 -13.66 -0.42
C ASP A 90 4.09 -14.19 0.66
N ASP A 91 5.26 -13.59 0.89
CA ASP A 91 6.25 -14.02 1.87
C ASP A 91 6.18 -13.25 3.19
N TRP A 92 5.13 -12.48 3.41
CA TRP A 92 5.00 -11.60 4.57
C TRP A 92 4.04 -12.16 5.61
N GLN A 93 4.36 -11.92 6.88
CA GLN A 93 3.38 -12.07 7.95
C GLN A 93 2.82 -10.69 8.27
N ALA A 94 1.49 -10.58 8.32
CA ALA A 94 0.83 -9.32 8.59
C ALA A 94 -0.45 -9.56 9.39
N SER A 95 -0.94 -8.51 10.05
CA SER A 95 -2.22 -8.58 10.75
C SER A 95 -3.38 -8.40 9.77
N ALA A 96 -4.35 -9.30 9.82
CA ALA A 96 -5.52 -9.24 8.93
C ALA A 96 -6.28 -7.91 9.04
N GLY A 97 -6.30 -7.30 10.22
CA GLY A 97 -6.98 -6.04 10.46
C GLY A 97 -6.38 -4.83 9.76
N LEU A 98 -5.18 -4.96 9.16
CA LEU A 98 -4.54 -3.88 8.43
C LEU A 98 -4.98 -3.78 6.97
N PHE A 99 -5.74 -4.76 6.47
CA PHE A 99 -6.14 -4.81 5.07
C PHE A 99 -7.43 -4.05 4.82
N VAL A 100 -7.49 -3.36 3.69
CA VAL A 100 -8.68 -2.64 3.22
C VAL A 100 -9.09 -3.15 1.85
N PRO A 101 -10.38 -3.03 1.47
CA PRO A 101 -10.83 -3.48 0.15
C PRO A 101 -10.08 -2.76 -0.99
N PRO A 102 -9.91 -3.40 -2.15
CA PRO A 102 -9.16 -2.81 -3.26
C PRO A 102 -9.67 -1.44 -3.71
N GLU A 103 -10.98 -1.22 -3.70
CA GLU A 103 -11.57 0.06 -4.11
C GLU A 103 -11.17 1.19 -3.15
N GLN A 104 -11.15 0.92 -1.85
CA GLN A 104 -10.69 1.89 -0.86
C GLN A 104 -9.19 2.12 -0.94
N ALA A 105 -8.43 1.05 -1.16
CA ALA A 105 -6.99 1.15 -1.37
C ALA A 105 -6.68 2.04 -2.58
N TRP A 106 -7.42 1.88 -3.67
CA TRP A 106 -7.23 2.71 -4.85
C TRP A 106 -7.43 4.19 -4.56
N LEU A 107 -8.46 4.56 -3.80
CA LEU A 107 -8.68 5.97 -3.44
C LEU A 107 -7.47 6.54 -2.67
N ALA A 108 -6.91 5.76 -1.75
CA ALA A 108 -5.73 6.17 -0.99
C ALA A 108 -4.49 6.27 -1.88
N ILE A 109 -4.30 5.31 -2.77
CA ILE A 109 -3.16 5.28 -3.70
C ILE A 109 -3.23 6.45 -4.67
N ARG A 110 -4.40 6.73 -5.22
CA ARG A 110 -4.61 7.85 -6.14
C ARG A 110 -4.24 9.18 -5.49
N GLU A 111 -4.73 9.42 -4.28
CA GLU A 111 -4.43 10.66 -3.57
C GLU A 111 -2.94 10.76 -3.24
N PHE A 112 -2.31 9.66 -2.84
CA PHE A 112 -0.88 9.62 -2.60
C PHE A 112 -0.09 10.03 -3.85
N CYS A 113 -0.46 9.50 -5.01
CA CYS A 113 0.22 9.83 -6.27
C CYS A 113 0.06 11.31 -6.65
N GLN A 114 -1.03 11.94 -6.22
CA GLN A 114 -1.31 13.34 -6.52
C GLN A 114 -0.64 14.31 -5.53
N THR A 115 -0.61 13.97 -4.26
CA THR A 115 -0.26 14.90 -3.19
C THR A 115 0.82 14.41 -2.23
N GLY A 116 1.11 13.11 -2.19
CA GLY A 116 2.03 12.52 -1.23
C GLY A 116 1.49 12.45 0.19
N THR A 117 0.18 12.66 0.38
CA THR A 117 -0.45 12.65 1.69
C THR A 117 -1.22 11.36 1.96
N ARG A 118 -1.48 11.10 3.24
CA ARG A 118 -2.38 10.01 3.65
C ARG A 118 -3.82 10.42 3.35
N SER A 119 -4.54 9.56 2.64
CA SER A 119 -5.93 9.83 2.27
C SER A 119 -6.86 9.65 3.47
N HIS A 120 -7.89 10.49 3.57
CA HIS A 120 -8.97 10.31 4.53
C HIS A 120 -10.02 9.29 4.08
N ALA A 121 -9.84 8.69 2.90
CA ALA A 121 -10.74 7.64 2.41
C ALA A 121 -10.62 6.35 3.22
N ILE A 122 -9.50 6.15 3.92
CA ILE A 122 -9.28 5.01 4.81
C ILE A 122 -8.80 5.51 6.17
N ARG A 123 -8.85 4.63 7.17
CA ARG A 123 -8.26 4.90 8.47
C ARG A 123 -6.80 4.46 8.48
N TRP A 124 -6.01 5.07 9.36
CA TRP A 124 -4.60 4.76 9.54
C TRP A 124 -4.31 4.51 11.01
N ILE A 125 -3.33 3.66 11.27
CA ILE A 125 -2.88 3.36 12.63
C ILE A 125 -1.35 3.49 12.69
N SER A 126 -0.84 4.06 13.79
CA SER A 126 0.60 4.11 14.02
C SER A 126 1.10 2.74 14.48
N PRO A 127 2.31 2.32 14.05
CA PRO A 127 2.88 1.05 14.53
C PRO A 127 2.93 0.91 16.05
N VAL A 128 3.09 2.02 16.79
CA VAL A 128 3.16 1.99 18.26
C VAL A 128 1.81 1.68 18.91
N GLU A 129 0.70 1.79 18.17
CA GLU A 129 -0.65 1.51 18.67
C GLU A 129 -1.08 0.06 18.41
N LEU A 130 -0.24 -0.73 17.72
CA LEU A 130 -0.57 -2.11 17.41
C LEU A 130 -0.40 -3.03 18.61
N PRO A 131 -1.21 -4.11 18.72
CA PRO A 131 -1.04 -5.10 19.76
C PRO A 131 0.33 -5.80 19.64
N GLU A 132 0.90 -6.21 20.78
CA GLU A 132 2.19 -6.92 20.78
C GLU A 132 2.13 -8.25 20.02
N ASP A 133 0.96 -8.89 19.98
CA ASP A 133 0.74 -10.15 19.28
C ASP A 133 0.32 -9.96 17.82
N GLY A 134 0.27 -8.74 17.32
CA GLY A 134 0.02 -8.44 15.92
C GLY A 134 1.31 -8.48 15.10
N ASN A 135 1.14 -8.56 13.78
CA ASN A 135 2.27 -8.51 12.84
C ASN A 135 2.03 -7.43 11.78
N TRP A 136 3.13 -6.79 11.36
CA TRP A 136 3.11 -5.70 10.40
C TRP A 136 4.45 -5.49 9.70
#